data_99ce0c729d627bd431a08bf70e3b9d05
#
_entry.id   99ce0c729d627bd431a08bf70e3b9d05
#
_cell.length_a   1.000
_cell.length_b   1.000
_cell.length_c   1.000
_cell.angle_alpha   90.00
_cell.angle_beta   90.00
_cell.angle_gamma   90.00
#
_symmetry.space_group_name_H-M   'P 1'
#
loop_
_entity.id
_entity.type
_entity.pdbx_description
1 polymer ?
#
loop_
_entity_poly.entity_id
_entity_poly.type
_entity_poly.pdbx_seq_one_letter_code
_entity_poly.pdbx_strand_id
1 'polypeptide(L)'
;MILYHGTNVDFKEIDISKSNKYKDFGQGFYLTDIRMQAEQLAVKKAKLFGGYPIIQEYEFDESLLNASDLNVLRFERPCKEWAEFVFNNRNKAINFSHDYDIVTGPIANDGVAYLLGRYEEGTLTIDDLAKELTFKELNNQLFFGTEEAIEHLRRL
;
A
#
# COMPACT_ATOMS: atom_id res chain seq x y z
N MET A 1 -13.13 -9.64 -7.03
CA MET A 1 -13.08 -9.30 -5.59
C MET A 1 -13.57 -7.89 -5.33
N ILE A 2 -14.03 -7.60 -4.13
CA ILE A 2 -14.39 -6.25 -3.72
C ILE A 2 -13.24 -5.65 -2.92
N LEU A 3 -12.85 -4.44 -3.27
CA LEU A 3 -11.79 -3.69 -2.62
C LEU A 3 -12.34 -2.40 -2.03
N TYR A 4 -11.76 -1.97 -0.92
CA TYR A 4 -12.22 -0.83 -0.13
C TYR A 4 -11.14 0.24 -0.04
N HIS A 5 -11.55 1.49 -0.16
CA HIS A 5 -10.69 2.66 0.08
C HIS A 5 -11.31 3.55 1.15
N GLY A 6 -10.58 3.74 2.25
CA GLY A 6 -10.99 4.65 3.34
C GLY A 6 -10.51 6.07 3.08
N THR A 7 -11.43 7.02 3.11
CA THR A 7 -11.14 8.43 2.84
C THR A 7 -12.02 9.35 3.69
N ASN A 8 -11.72 10.64 3.69
CA ASN A 8 -12.53 11.69 4.31
C ASN A 8 -13.20 12.60 3.28
N VAL A 9 -12.96 12.34 1.99
CA VAL A 9 -13.53 13.10 0.87
C VAL A 9 -14.02 12.12 -0.19
N ASP A 10 -15.27 12.26 -0.61
CA ASP A 10 -15.80 11.49 -1.73
C ASP A 10 -15.36 12.12 -3.06
N PHE A 11 -14.65 11.34 -3.86
CA PHE A 11 -14.21 11.74 -5.20
C PHE A 11 -14.74 10.74 -6.24
N LYS A 12 -15.01 11.22 -7.44
CA LYS A 12 -15.52 10.40 -8.54
C LYS A 12 -14.39 9.78 -9.37
N GLU A 13 -13.30 10.50 -9.53
CA GLU A 13 -12.16 10.09 -10.33
C GLU A 13 -10.94 9.90 -9.42
N ILE A 14 -10.20 8.82 -9.68
CA ILE A 14 -8.97 8.52 -8.98
C ILE A 14 -7.84 9.30 -9.65
N ASP A 15 -7.18 10.15 -8.89
CA ASP A 15 -6.01 10.93 -9.33
C ASP A 15 -4.79 10.50 -8.53
N ILE A 16 -3.95 9.67 -9.15
CA ILE A 16 -2.74 9.12 -8.54
C ILE A 16 -1.78 10.24 -8.12
N SER A 17 -1.73 11.34 -8.86
CA SER A 17 -0.82 12.46 -8.59
C SER A 17 -1.07 13.13 -7.23
N LYS A 18 -2.26 12.99 -6.67
CA LYS A 18 -2.63 13.51 -5.33
C LYS A 18 -2.14 12.65 -4.18
N SER A 19 -1.67 11.43 -4.45
CA SER A 19 -1.12 10.54 -3.44
C SER A 19 0.28 10.97 -3.02
N ASN A 20 0.61 10.74 -1.74
CA ASN A 20 1.97 10.93 -1.24
C ASN A 20 2.93 9.93 -1.93
N LYS A 21 4.07 10.46 -2.41
CA LYS A 21 5.11 9.69 -3.08
C LYS A 21 5.82 8.68 -2.17
N TYR A 22 5.89 8.99 -0.86
CA TYR A 22 6.73 8.26 0.10
C TYR A 22 5.92 7.33 0.99
N LYS A 23 5.02 6.58 0.36
CA LYS A 23 4.26 5.48 0.97
C LYS A 23 4.94 4.13 0.72
N ASP A 24 4.43 3.08 1.33
CA ASP A 24 5.01 1.73 1.31
C ASP A 24 5.37 1.23 -0.09
N PHE A 25 4.48 1.44 -1.06
CA PHE A 25 4.66 1.01 -2.45
C PHE A 25 4.79 2.18 -3.44
N GLY A 26 4.97 3.40 -2.93
CA GLY A 26 5.13 4.60 -3.73
C GLY A 26 3.84 5.39 -3.95
N GLN A 27 3.86 6.25 -4.96
CA GLN A 27 2.73 7.09 -5.32
C GLN A 27 1.70 6.32 -6.14
N GLY A 28 0.49 6.17 -5.59
CA GLY A 28 -0.58 5.44 -6.24
C GLY A 28 -1.85 5.40 -5.40
N PHE A 29 -2.79 4.58 -5.82
CA PHE A 29 -4.06 4.38 -5.16
C PHE A 29 -4.05 3.09 -4.37
N TYR A 30 -4.36 3.17 -3.08
CA TYR A 30 -4.26 2.06 -2.13
C TYR A 30 -5.63 1.55 -1.72
N LEU A 31 -5.81 0.24 -1.78
CA LEU A 31 -7.04 -0.46 -1.44
C LEU A 31 -6.75 -1.63 -0.52
N THR A 32 -7.76 -2.09 0.17
CA THR A 32 -7.74 -3.30 1.00
C THR A 32 -8.95 -4.18 0.69
N ASP A 33 -8.80 -5.48 0.84
CA ASP A 33 -9.90 -6.44 0.79
C ASP A 33 -10.64 -6.58 2.14
N ILE A 34 -10.12 -5.91 3.19
CA ILE A 34 -10.70 -5.92 4.54
C ILE A 34 -11.42 -4.60 4.80
N ARG A 35 -12.76 -4.62 4.74
CA ARG A 35 -13.60 -3.44 4.94
C ARG A 35 -13.29 -2.69 6.24
N MET A 36 -13.08 -3.41 7.35
CA MET A 36 -12.77 -2.81 8.65
C MET A 36 -11.51 -1.94 8.61
N GLN A 37 -10.49 -2.32 7.84
CA GLN A 37 -9.29 -1.50 7.67
C GLN A 37 -9.59 -0.17 6.99
N ALA A 38 -10.39 -0.21 5.94
CA ALA A 38 -10.82 1.02 5.24
C ALA A 38 -11.64 1.91 6.17
N GLU A 39 -12.52 1.34 6.98
CA GLU A 39 -13.31 2.07 7.98
C GLU A 39 -12.42 2.77 9.03
N GLN A 40 -11.46 2.06 9.59
CA GLN A 40 -10.52 2.62 10.56
C GLN A 40 -9.68 3.76 9.96
N LEU A 41 -9.21 3.58 8.72
CA LEU A 41 -8.47 4.61 8.02
C LEU A 41 -9.33 5.84 7.70
N ALA A 42 -10.57 5.64 7.28
CA ALA A 42 -11.52 6.71 7.00
C ALA A 42 -11.79 7.56 8.24
N VAL A 43 -12.03 6.91 9.40
CA VAL A 43 -12.21 7.58 10.69
C VAL A 43 -10.98 8.39 11.06
N LYS A 44 -9.79 7.81 10.92
CA LYS A 44 -8.51 8.50 11.20
C LYS A 44 -8.33 9.72 10.32
N LYS A 45 -8.58 9.61 9.02
CA LYS A 45 -8.46 10.74 8.08
C LYS A 45 -9.46 11.85 8.39
N ALA A 46 -10.71 11.52 8.71
CA ALA A 46 -11.72 12.50 9.09
C ALA A 46 -11.34 13.25 10.37
N LYS A 47 -10.75 12.58 11.36
CA LYS A 47 -10.24 13.22 12.58
C LYS A 47 -9.06 14.14 12.32
N LEU A 48 -8.16 13.77 11.42
CA LEU A 48 -6.93 14.55 11.14
C LEU A 48 -7.16 15.71 10.17
N PHE A 49 -8.02 15.52 9.16
CA PHE A 49 -8.17 16.44 8.03
C PHE A 49 -9.57 17.04 7.89
N GLY A 50 -10.52 16.65 8.75
CA GLY A 50 -11.91 17.08 8.65
C GLY A 50 -12.74 16.24 7.69
N GLY A 51 -14.00 16.63 7.49
CA GLY A 51 -14.96 15.88 6.70
C GLY A 51 -15.55 14.69 7.47
N TYR A 52 -16.00 13.70 6.75
CA TYR A 52 -16.66 12.50 7.31
C TYR A 52 -15.94 11.24 6.88
N PRO A 53 -15.97 10.16 7.69
CA PRO A 53 -15.47 8.86 7.26
C PRO A 53 -16.26 8.34 6.06
N ILE A 54 -15.57 8.07 4.97
CA ILE A 54 -16.16 7.59 3.72
C ILE A 54 -15.41 6.32 3.29
N ILE A 55 -16.16 5.30 2.91
CA ILE A 55 -15.61 4.08 2.32
C ILE A 55 -16.07 4.01 0.87
N GLN A 56 -15.13 4.02 -0.05
CA GLN A 56 -15.38 3.76 -1.45
C GLN A 56 -15.15 2.29 -1.74
N GLU A 57 -16.06 1.67 -2.49
CA GLU A 57 -16.02 0.26 -2.85
C GLU A 57 -15.77 0.11 -4.35
N TYR A 58 -14.88 -0.83 -4.69
CA TYR A 58 -14.49 -1.10 -6.07
C TYR A 58 -14.53 -2.59 -6.35
N GLU A 59 -15.07 -2.95 -7.50
CA GLU A 59 -14.92 -4.29 -8.03
C GLU A 59 -13.65 -4.39 -8.87
N PHE A 60 -12.91 -5.47 -8.67
CA PHE A 60 -11.66 -5.76 -9.37
C PHE A 60 -11.60 -7.24 -9.75
N ASP A 61 -11.20 -7.54 -10.98
CA ASP A 61 -10.96 -8.91 -11.44
C ASP A 61 -9.58 -9.38 -10.96
N GLU A 62 -9.56 -10.21 -9.90
CA GLU A 62 -8.32 -10.70 -9.32
C GLU A 62 -7.50 -11.60 -10.24
N SER A 63 -8.10 -12.15 -11.32
CA SER A 63 -7.34 -12.92 -12.30
C SER A 63 -6.26 -12.11 -13.01
N LEU A 64 -6.42 -10.78 -13.06
CA LEU A 64 -5.44 -9.86 -13.62
C LEU A 64 -4.13 -9.81 -12.84
N LEU A 65 -4.12 -10.28 -11.59
CA LEU A 65 -2.90 -10.38 -10.80
C LEU A 65 -1.96 -11.50 -11.27
N ASN A 66 -2.46 -12.47 -12.01
CA ASN A 66 -1.71 -13.66 -12.42
C ASN A 66 -1.45 -13.75 -13.93
N ALA A 67 -2.41 -13.31 -14.75
CA ALA A 67 -2.39 -13.54 -16.19
C ALA A 67 -2.96 -12.32 -16.93
N SER A 68 -2.15 -11.27 -17.05
CA SER A 68 -2.49 -10.05 -17.78
C SER A 68 -1.23 -9.40 -18.33
N ASP A 69 -1.41 -8.35 -19.13
CA ASP A 69 -0.32 -7.51 -19.63
C ASP A 69 0.16 -6.49 -18.57
N LEU A 70 -0.47 -6.47 -17.39
CA LEU A 70 -0.09 -5.59 -16.31
C LEU A 70 1.21 -6.06 -15.65
N ASN A 71 2.06 -5.11 -15.28
CA ASN A 71 3.28 -5.37 -14.54
C ASN A 71 2.95 -5.45 -13.04
N VAL A 72 2.87 -6.67 -12.51
CA VAL A 72 2.41 -6.96 -11.14
C VAL A 72 3.55 -7.48 -10.28
N LEU A 73 3.74 -6.85 -9.11
CA LEU A 73 4.65 -7.31 -8.07
C LEU A 73 3.84 -7.84 -6.88
N ARG A 74 4.12 -9.07 -6.45
CA ARG A 74 3.39 -9.72 -5.34
C ARG A 74 4.34 -10.11 -4.21
N PHE A 75 4.03 -9.64 -3.01
CA PHE A 75 4.65 -10.09 -1.77
C PHE A 75 3.61 -10.87 -0.95
N GLU A 76 3.79 -12.15 -0.79
CA GLU A 76 2.85 -12.99 -0.04
C GLU A 76 2.96 -12.84 1.47
N ARG A 77 4.13 -12.39 1.94
CA ARG A 77 4.44 -12.21 3.36
C ARG A 77 5.53 -11.16 3.55
N PRO A 78 5.70 -10.65 4.78
CA PRO A 78 6.87 -9.84 5.13
C PRO A 78 8.15 -10.65 4.90
N CYS A 79 9.05 -10.10 4.08
CA CYS A 79 10.32 -10.72 3.73
C CYS A 79 11.37 -9.63 3.46
N LYS A 80 12.61 -10.05 3.22
CA LYS A 80 13.71 -9.12 2.94
C LYS A 80 13.40 -8.21 1.75
N GLU A 81 12.93 -8.78 0.65
CA GLU A 81 12.62 -8.07 -0.58
C GLU A 81 11.48 -7.06 -0.37
N TRP A 82 10.46 -7.44 0.38
CA TRP A 82 9.37 -6.53 0.77
C TRP A 82 9.90 -5.38 1.64
N ALA A 83 10.74 -5.69 2.64
CA ALA A 83 11.31 -4.67 3.52
C ALA A 83 12.17 -3.66 2.77
N GLU A 84 13.02 -4.13 1.84
CA GLU A 84 13.83 -3.25 0.99
C GLU A 84 12.96 -2.38 0.09
N PHE A 85 11.93 -2.94 -0.51
CA PHE A 85 10.99 -2.22 -1.37
C PHE A 85 10.26 -1.12 -0.60
N VAL A 86 9.71 -1.44 0.57
CA VAL A 86 9.03 -0.48 1.44
C VAL A 86 10.00 0.61 1.90
N PHE A 87 11.19 0.23 2.35
CA PHE A 87 12.21 1.18 2.79
C PHE A 87 12.61 2.16 1.67
N ASN A 88 12.87 1.65 0.48
CA ASN A 88 13.26 2.48 -0.67
C ASN A 88 12.16 3.47 -1.05
N ASN A 89 10.89 3.04 -1.04
CA ASN A 89 9.77 3.93 -1.36
C ASN A 89 9.56 5.01 -0.31
N ARG A 90 9.73 4.68 0.99
CA ARG A 90 9.49 5.62 2.10
C ARG A 90 10.64 6.59 2.33
N ASN A 91 11.84 6.28 1.88
CA ASN A 91 13.03 7.09 2.13
C ASN A 91 13.18 8.19 1.07
N LYS A 92 12.91 9.44 1.47
CA LYS A 92 13.00 10.62 0.60
C LYS A 92 14.40 10.85 0.02
N ALA A 93 15.45 10.48 0.76
CA ALA A 93 16.83 10.66 0.32
C ALA A 93 17.20 9.77 -0.87
N ILE A 94 16.58 8.59 -0.97
CA ILE A 94 16.80 7.64 -2.08
C ILE A 94 16.09 8.11 -3.35
N ASN A 95 14.93 8.74 -3.22
CA ASN A 95 14.06 9.17 -4.33
C ASN A 95 13.79 8.02 -5.32
N PHE A 96 13.43 6.86 -4.76
CA PHE A 96 13.15 5.65 -5.51
C PHE A 96 11.85 5.77 -6.29
N SER A 97 11.81 5.21 -7.48
CA SER A 97 10.59 5.06 -8.27
C SER A 97 10.58 3.70 -8.97
N HIS A 98 9.40 3.22 -9.27
CA HIS A 98 9.19 1.99 -10.04
C HIS A 98 7.98 2.18 -10.98
N ASP A 99 7.83 1.28 -11.91
CA ASP A 99 6.78 1.29 -12.95
C ASP A 99 5.85 0.08 -12.88
N TYR A 100 5.73 -0.55 -11.70
CA TYR A 100 4.71 -1.57 -11.47
C TYR A 100 3.31 -0.96 -11.57
N ASP A 101 2.44 -1.64 -12.31
CA ASP A 101 1.04 -1.26 -12.41
C ASP A 101 0.29 -1.58 -11.11
N ILE A 102 0.53 -2.77 -10.57
CA ILE A 102 -0.08 -3.24 -9.31
C ILE A 102 1.00 -3.83 -8.42
N VAL A 103 0.96 -3.49 -7.13
CA VAL A 103 1.75 -4.15 -6.09
C VAL A 103 0.79 -4.67 -5.01
N THR A 104 0.96 -5.94 -4.64
CA THR A 104 0.21 -6.53 -3.51
C THR A 104 1.17 -6.96 -2.43
N GLY A 105 0.81 -6.74 -1.19
CA GLY A 105 1.66 -7.17 -0.08
C GLY A 105 1.22 -6.65 1.27
N PRO A 106 1.97 -7.02 2.31
CA PRO A 106 1.66 -6.61 3.68
C PRO A 106 1.72 -5.08 3.88
N ILE A 107 0.89 -4.60 4.79
CA ILE A 107 0.91 -3.21 5.26
C ILE A 107 1.98 -3.09 6.34
N ALA A 108 2.90 -2.12 6.20
CA ALA A 108 3.87 -1.79 7.23
C ALA A 108 3.18 -1.04 8.38
N ASN A 109 2.95 -1.73 9.49
CA ASN A 109 2.42 -1.12 10.72
C ASN A 109 3.50 -0.37 11.52
N ASP A 110 3.13 0.20 12.67
CA ASP A 110 4.07 0.96 13.52
C ASP A 110 5.26 0.13 14.01
N GLY A 111 5.05 -1.15 14.28
CA GLY A 111 6.11 -2.06 14.67
C GLY A 111 7.13 -2.29 13.55
N VAL A 112 6.66 -2.41 12.32
CA VAL A 112 7.53 -2.49 11.14
C VAL A 112 8.24 -1.16 10.89
N ALA A 113 7.55 -0.04 11.02
CA ALA A 113 8.15 1.29 10.87
C ALA A 113 9.30 1.49 11.87
N TYR A 114 9.14 1.03 13.11
CA TYR A 114 10.21 1.04 14.12
C TYR A 114 11.43 0.22 13.68
N LEU A 115 11.21 -1.00 13.17
CA LEU A 115 12.30 -1.86 12.68
C LEU A 115 13.00 -1.27 11.46
N LEU A 116 12.26 -0.66 10.54
CA LEU A 116 12.83 0.05 9.38
C LEU A 116 13.66 1.25 9.81
N GLY A 117 13.24 1.98 10.85
CA GLY A 117 14.01 3.07 11.44
C GLY A 117 15.34 2.60 12.01
N ARG A 118 15.36 1.48 12.71
CA ARG A 118 16.60 0.87 13.23
C ARG A 118 17.53 0.41 12.09
N TYR A 119 16.98 -0.12 11.02
CA TYR A 119 17.76 -0.47 9.83
C TYR A 119 18.38 0.78 9.18
N GLU A 120 17.63 1.86 9.05
CA GLU A 120 18.13 3.13 8.53
C GLU A 120 19.25 3.72 9.40
N GLU A 121 19.13 3.63 10.72
CA GLU A 121 20.13 4.10 11.69
C GLU A 121 21.39 3.21 11.74
N GLY A 122 21.37 2.05 11.08
CA GLY A 122 22.49 1.10 11.10
C GLY A 122 22.56 0.23 12.35
N THR A 123 21.53 0.24 13.21
CA THR A 123 21.47 -0.59 14.43
C THR A 123 20.88 -1.98 14.19
N LEU A 124 20.38 -2.25 13.00
CA LEU A 124 19.80 -3.51 12.60
C LEU A 124 20.24 -3.83 11.17
N THR A 125 20.78 -5.02 10.92
CA THR A 125 21.14 -5.47 9.58
C THR A 125 19.90 -5.86 8.79
N ILE A 126 19.99 -5.91 7.46
CA ILE A 126 18.85 -6.34 6.63
C ILE A 126 18.47 -7.81 6.91
N ASP A 127 19.42 -8.66 7.23
CA ASP A 127 19.16 -10.07 7.56
C ASP A 127 18.45 -10.18 8.92
N ASP A 128 18.86 -9.40 9.92
CA ASP A 128 18.18 -9.35 11.22
C ASP A 128 16.79 -8.74 11.10
N LEU A 129 16.62 -7.71 10.28
CA LEU A 129 15.30 -7.15 9.97
C LEU A 129 14.38 -8.20 9.37
N ALA A 130 14.84 -8.92 8.35
CA ALA A 130 14.07 -10.00 7.73
C ALA A 130 13.65 -11.08 8.73
N LYS A 131 14.55 -11.44 9.65
CA LYS A 131 14.28 -12.40 10.71
C LYS A 131 13.20 -11.93 11.68
N GLU A 132 13.26 -10.69 12.12
CA GLU A 132 12.22 -10.09 12.98
C GLU A 132 10.85 -10.04 12.26
N LEU A 133 10.84 -9.78 10.96
CA LEU A 133 9.62 -9.70 10.16
C LEU A 133 8.92 -11.06 10.03
N THR A 134 9.61 -12.19 10.15
CA THR A 134 8.99 -13.53 10.10
C THR A 134 7.97 -13.77 11.20
N PHE A 135 8.05 -13.02 12.31
CA PHE A 135 7.13 -13.11 13.44
C PHE A 135 5.96 -12.11 13.35
N LYS A 136 5.90 -11.31 12.30
CA LYS A 136 4.83 -10.33 12.12
C LYS A 136 3.68 -10.93 11.33
N GLU A 137 2.47 -10.77 11.87
CA GLU A 137 1.21 -10.98 11.16
C GLU A 137 0.68 -9.63 10.69
N LEU A 138 0.67 -9.41 9.39
CA LEU A 138 0.28 -8.15 8.79
C LEU A 138 -0.86 -8.37 7.81
N ASN A 139 -1.76 -7.40 7.76
CA ASN A 139 -2.79 -7.35 6.73
C ASN A 139 -2.21 -6.91 5.38
N ASN A 140 -2.84 -7.34 4.29
CA ASN A 140 -2.42 -7.00 2.95
C ASN A 140 -3.10 -5.73 2.42
N GLN A 141 -2.43 -5.10 1.48
CA GLN A 141 -2.93 -3.99 0.69
C GLN A 141 -2.68 -4.23 -0.79
N LEU A 142 -3.46 -3.57 -1.63
CA LEU A 142 -3.27 -3.52 -3.07
C LEU A 142 -2.98 -2.08 -3.46
N PHE A 143 -1.92 -1.91 -4.23
CA PHE A 143 -1.49 -0.62 -4.77
C PHE A 143 -1.71 -0.61 -6.28
N PHE A 144 -2.31 0.46 -6.78
CA PHE A 144 -2.53 0.71 -8.20
C PHE A 144 -1.73 1.96 -8.57
N GLY A 145 -0.66 1.77 -9.35
CA GLY A 145 0.38 2.78 -9.59
C GLY A 145 0.30 3.48 -10.95
N THR A 146 -0.58 3.03 -11.83
CA THR A 146 -0.72 3.58 -13.19
C THR A 146 -2.18 3.81 -13.57
N GLU A 147 -2.41 4.70 -14.53
CA GLU A 147 -3.75 4.91 -15.09
C GLU A 147 -4.32 3.62 -15.70
N GLU A 148 -3.48 2.83 -16.36
CA GLU A 148 -3.87 1.53 -16.92
C GLU A 148 -4.41 0.60 -15.84
N ALA A 149 -3.75 0.52 -14.69
CA ALA A 149 -4.22 -0.29 -13.57
C ALA A 149 -5.56 0.24 -12.99
N ILE A 150 -5.71 1.56 -12.89
CA ILE A 150 -6.93 2.22 -12.37
C ILE A 150 -8.14 1.90 -13.24
N GLU A 151 -7.99 1.80 -14.56
CA GLU A 151 -9.09 1.48 -15.50
C GLU A 151 -9.75 0.13 -15.19
N HIS A 152 -9.06 -0.76 -14.50
CA HIS A 152 -9.61 -2.06 -14.08
C HIS A 152 -10.41 -2.02 -12.78
N LEU A 153 -10.53 -0.86 -12.15
CA LEU A 153 -11.33 -0.63 -10.95
C LEU A 153 -12.70 -0.09 -11.32
N ARG A 154 -13.74 -0.86 -11.07
CA ARG A 154 -15.12 -0.41 -11.27
C ARG A 154 -15.72 0.02 -9.93
N ARG A 155 -15.99 1.29 -9.77
CA ARG A 155 -16.66 1.80 -8.57
C ARG A 155 -18.09 1.27 -8.46
N LEU A 156 -18.47 0.82 -7.26
CA LEU A 156 -19.81 0.34 -6.92
C LEU A 156 -20.71 1.45 -6.36
#